data_575f6cb6f7b19eaccb01a78499f19448
#
_entry.id   575f6cb6f7b19eaccb01a78499f19448
#
_cell.length_a   1.000
_cell.length_b   1.000
_cell.length_c   1.000
_cell.angle_alpha   90.00
_cell.angle_beta   90.00
_cell.angle_gamma   90.00
#
_symmetry.space_group_name_H-M   'P 1'
#
loop_
_entity.id
_entity.type
_entity.pdbx_description
1 polymer ?
#
loop_
_entity_poly.entity_id
_entity_poly.type
_entity_poly.pdbx_seq_one_letter_code
_entity_poly.pdbx_strand_id
1 'polypeptide(L)'
;MAYLCKEARRANILEAAARIARREGLAATTVRRVAQEAGAATGQVHHHFSSAAELRAQAYTRVMEILKAQLLERCQRLTAREQLTLLLVDPQDDESLMAIPLWHEAMLLTEQDPLMKAAFALSVADWHELVSDTIVFGRQKGEFVAGEAPEHISWRLIGLSSSMDAMSRLESLGLTAACAEYNLDRAIQNELYTGKTICKETSDV
;
A
#
# COMPACT_ATOMS: atom_id res chain seq x y z
N MET A 1 -26.34 -18.73 21.01
CA MET A 1 -25.54 -17.87 20.13
C MET A 1 -26.02 -16.42 20.27
N ALA A 2 -25.16 -15.49 20.69
CA ALA A 2 -25.55 -14.09 20.78
C ALA A 2 -25.87 -13.56 19.37
N TYR A 3 -27.00 -12.92 19.21
CA TYR A 3 -27.45 -12.31 17.95
C TYR A 3 -26.63 -11.02 17.78
N LEU A 4 -25.66 -11.04 16.87
CA LEU A 4 -24.87 -9.83 16.51
C LEU A 4 -25.82 -8.80 15.87
N CYS A 5 -25.68 -7.51 16.25
CA CYS A 5 -26.38 -6.46 15.53
C CYS A 5 -25.90 -6.39 14.08
N LYS A 6 -26.65 -5.69 13.20
CA LYS A 6 -26.37 -5.64 11.74
C LYS A 6 -24.95 -5.18 11.45
N GLU A 7 -24.49 -4.12 12.14
CA GLU A 7 -23.14 -3.58 11.97
C GLU A 7 -22.06 -4.56 12.43
N ALA A 8 -22.22 -5.19 13.57
CA ALA A 8 -21.27 -6.18 14.07
C ALA A 8 -21.18 -7.41 13.16
N ARG A 9 -22.29 -7.83 12.54
CA ARG A 9 -22.30 -8.92 11.56
C ARG A 9 -21.54 -8.51 10.29
N ARG A 10 -21.78 -7.29 9.77
CA ARG A 10 -21.08 -6.76 8.60
C ARG A 10 -19.56 -6.68 8.86
N ALA A 11 -19.16 -6.16 10.01
CA ALA A 11 -17.76 -6.08 10.42
C ALA A 11 -17.12 -7.48 10.47
N ASN A 12 -17.79 -8.48 11.09
CA ASN A 12 -17.29 -9.85 11.15
C ASN A 12 -17.06 -10.46 9.75
N ILE A 13 -17.98 -10.22 8.81
CA ILE A 13 -17.84 -10.68 7.42
C ILE A 13 -16.67 -9.98 6.74
N LEU A 14 -16.52 -8.68 6.93
CA LEU A 14 -15.42 -7.90 6.34
C LEU A 14 -14.05 -8.34 6.88
N GLU A 15 -13.93 -8.55 8.19
CA GLU A 15 -12.69 -9.07 8.79
C GLU A 15 -12.35 -10.47 8.27
N ALA A 16 -13.35 -11.34 8.08
CA ALA A 16 -13.14 -12.65 7.45
C ALA A 16 -12.66 -12.50 6.00
N ALA A 17 -13.24 -11.59 5.24
CA ALA A 17 -12.83 -11.31 3.86
C ALA A 17 -11.40 -10.76 3.80
N ALA A 18 -11.02 -9.85 4.70
CA ALA A 18 -9.66 -9.31 4.80
C ALA A 18 -8.63 -10.40 5.14
N ARG A 19 -8.96 -11.33 6.06
CA ARG A 19 -8.08 -12.47 6.37
C ARG A 19 -7.87 -13.38 5.16
N ILE A 20 -8.92 -13.65 4.38
CA ILE A 20 -8.81 -14.46 3.16
C ILE A 20 -7.96 -13.73 2.12
N ALA A 21 -8.25 -12.44 1.87
CA ALA A 21 -7.50 -11.64 0.92
C ALA A 21 -5.99 -11.67 1.23
N ARG A 22 -5.62 -11.53 2.50
CA ARG A 22 -4.20 -11.58 2.93
C ARG A 22 -3.56 -12.95 2.74
N ARG A 23 -4.25 -14.05 3.07
CA ARG A 23 -3.68 -15.39 3.05
C ARG A 23 -3.78 -16.08 1.71
N GLU A 24 -4.85 -15.84 0.97
CA GLU A 24 -5.26 -16.63 -0.19
C GLU A 24 -5.39 -15.75 -1.47
N GLY A 25 -5.28 -14.41 -1.35
CA GLY A 25 -5.42 -13.45 -2.45
C GLY A 25 -6.85 -12.99 -2.72
N LEU A 26 -7.00 -11.98 -3.59
CA LEU A 26 -8.29 -11.39 -3.94
C LEU A 26 -9.15 -12.37 -4.77
N ALA A 27 -8.55 -13.20 -5.59
CA ALA A 27 -9.26 -14.20 -6.37
C ALA A 27 -9.98 -15.22 -5.48
N ALA A 28 -9.41 -15.58 -4.33
CA ALA A 28 -10.01 -16.46 -3.34
C ALA A 28 -11.11 -15.79 -2.49
N THR A 29 -11.20 -14.45 -2.50
CA THR A 29 -12.16 -13.67 -1.70
C THR A 29 -13.56 -13.73 -2.33
N THR A 30 -14.12 -14.94 -2.37
CA THR A 30 -15.47 -15.21 -2.90
C THR A 30 -16.52 -15.19 -1.80
N VAL A 31 -17.78 -14.88 -2.14
CA VAL A 31 -18.91 -14.90 -1.19
C VAL A 31 -18.98 -16.22 -0.42
N ARG A 32 -18.80 -17.35 -1.10
CA ARG A 32 -18.86 -18.68 -0.48
C ARG A 32 -17.71 -18.90 0.51
N ARG A 33 -16.48 -18.55 0.13
CA ARG A 33 -15.29 -18.73 0.96
C ARG A 33 -15.35 -17.82 2.20
N VAL A 34 -15.78 -16.57 2.02
CA VAL A 34 -15.97 -15.59 3.10
C VAL A 34 -17.08 -16.02 4.05
N ALA A 35 -18.22 -16.50 3.54
CA ALA A 35 -19.30 -17.03 4.38
C ALA A 35 -18.82 -18.17 5.28
N GLN A 36 -18.05 -19.10 4.74
CA GLN A 36 -17.45 -20.22 5.48
C GLN A 36 -16.50 -19.71 6.59
N GLU A 37 -15.59 -18.78 6.27
CA GLU A 37 -14.64 -18.19 7.22
C GLU A 37 -15.34 -17.39 8.34
N ALA A 38 -16.41 -16.66 8.00
CA ALA A 38 -17.17 -15.83 8.94
C ALA A 38 -18.17 -16.63 9.79
N GLY A 39 -18.34 -17.93 9.53
CA GLY A 39 -19.41 -18.73 10.14
C GLY A 39 -20.81 -18.18 9.84
N ALA A 40 -21.02 -17.71 8.61
CA ALA A 40 -22.25 -17.08 8.13
C ALA A 40 -22.87 -17.87 6.95
N ALA A 41 -24.17 -17.71 6.73
CA ALA A 41 -24.78 -18.18 5.50
C ALA A 41 -24.43 -17.25 4.32
N THR A 42 -24.31 -17.78 3.09
CA THR A 42 -24.04 -16.96 1.89
C THR A 42 -25.06 -15.86 1.69
N GLY A 43 -26.35 -16.10 1.99
CA GLY A 43 -27.40 -15.07 1.96
C GLY A 43 -27.15 -13.90 2.90
N GLN A 44 -26.49 -14.13 4.04
CA GLN A 44 -26.10 -13.04 4.95
C GLN A 44 -25.00 -12.17 4.34
N VAL A 45 -24.03 -12.76 3.64
CA VAL A 45 -23.00 -11.98 2.92
C VAL A 45 -23.64 -11.11 1.87
N HIS A 46 -24.55 -11.65 1.03
CA HIS A 46 -25.29 -10.88 0.03
C HIS A 46 -26.20 -9.79 0.62
N HIS A 47 -26.68 -9.97 1.86
CA HIS A 47 -27.44 -8.92 2.54
C HIS A 47 -26.58 -7.70 2.92
N HIS A 48 -25.28 -7.89 3.16
CA HIS A 48 -24.36 -6.84 3.60
C HIS A 48 -23.47 -6.27 2.49
N PHE A 49 -23.28 -7.00 1.40
CA PHE A 49 -22.45 -6.62 0.25
C PHE A 49 -23.22 -6.88 -1.03
N SER A 50 -23.38 -5.84 -1.85
CA SER A 50 -24.20 -5.87 -3.06
C SER A 50 -23.63 -6.78 -4.15
N SER A 51 -22.31 -7.02 -4.13
CA SER A 51 -21.62 -7.84 -5.11
C SER A 51 -20.33 -8.45 -4.54
N ALA A 52 -19.81 -9.47 -5.23
CA ALA A 52 -18.50 -10.03 -4.95
C ALA A 52 -17.36 -9.01 -5.22
N ALA A 53 -17.55 -8.11 -6.17
CA ALA A 53 -16.61 -7.03 -6.46
C ALA A 53 -16.53 -6.04 -5.28
N GLU A 54 -17.67 -5.61 -4.74
CA GLU A 54 -17.71 -4.77 -3.54
C GLU A 54 -17.03 -5.45 -2.35
N LEU A 55 -17.33 -6.72 -2.11
CA LEU A 55 -16.73 -7.50 -1.03
C LEU A 55 -15.19 -7.53 -1.16
N ARG A 56 -14.67 -7.80 -2.37
CA ARG A 56 -13.21 -7.81 -2.64
C ARG A 56 -12.58 -6.44 -2.45
N ALA A 57 -13.18 -5.39 -3.02
CA ALA A 57 -12.66 -4.03 -2.90
C ALA A 57 -12.60 -3.58 -1.43
N GLN A 58 -13.66 -3.84 -0.64
CA GLN A 58 -13.68 -3.52 0.78
C GLN A 58 -12.72 -4.38 1.60
N ALA A 59 -12.55 -5.67 1.25
CA ALA A 59 -11.55 -6.52 1.89
C ALA A 59 -10.13 -6.01 1.64
N TYR A 60 -9.82 -5.61 0.41
CA TYR A 60 -8.55 -4.96 0.06
C TYR A 60 -8.34 -3.67 0.87
N THR A 61 -9.31 -2.75 0.85
CA THR A 61 -9.25 -1.50 1.62
C THR A 61 -8.95 -1.80 3.10
N ARG A 62 -9.66 -2.77 3.68
CA ARG A 62 -9.47 -3.14 5.09
C ARG A 62 -8.06 -3.64 5.38
N VAL A 63 -7.48 -4.42 4.49
CA VAL A 63 -6.07 -4.86 4.62
C VAL A 63 -5.12 -3.66 4.58
N MET A 64 -5.31 -2.73 3.63
CA MET A 64 -4.47 -1.54 3.51
C MET A 64 -4.59 -0.60 4.72
N GLU A 65 -5.78 -0.44 5.29
CA GLU A 65 -5.99 0.31 6.54
C GLU A 65 -5.20 -0.28 7.71
N ILE A 66 -5.21 -1.61 7.86
CA ILE A 66 -4.45 -2.30 8.91
C ILE A 66 -2.95 -2.06 8.72
N LEU A 67 -2.45 -2.21 7.50
CA LEU A 67 -1.05 -1.97 7.18
C LEU A 67 -0.64 -0.52 7.43
N LYS A 68 -1.45 0.45 6.98
CA LYS A 68 -1.21 1.88 7.22
C LYS A 68 -1.09 2.15 8.72
N ALA A 69 -1.99 1.61 9.53
CA ALA A 69 -1.95 1.80 10.97
C ALA A 69 -0.67 1.20 11.60
N GLN A 70 -0.25 0.01 11.19
CA GLN A 70 0.98 -0.63 11.64
C GLN A 70 2.23 0.15 11.23
N LEU A 71 2.29 0.63 9.98
CA LEU A 71 3.38 1.46 9.49
C LEU A 71 3.49 2.77 10.27
N LEU A 72 2.38 3.45 10.51
CA LEU A 72 2.34 4.68 11.31
C LEU A 72 2.84 4.45 12.75
N GLU A 73 2.46 3.35 13.39
CA GLU A 73 2.93 2.99 14.72
C GLU A 73 4.45 2.77 14.74
N ARG A 74 4.98 2.03 13.74
CA ARG A 74 6.43 1.79 13.61
C ARG A 74 7.20 3.08 13.34
N CYS A 75 6.68 3.97 12.50
CA CYS A 75 7.31 5.26 12.16
C CYS A 75 7.52 6.17 13.38
N GLN A 76 6.70 6.07 14.43
CA GLN A 76 6.77 6.98 15.59
C GLN A 76 8.15 7.04 16.28
N ARG A 77 8.94 5.99 16.18
CA ARG A 77 10.25 5.86 16.86
C ARG A 77 11.44 5.94 15.92
N LEU A 78 11.20 6.22 14.65
CA LEU A 78 12.20 6.19 13.61
C LEU A 78 12.58 7.61 13.17
N THR A 79 13.82 7.80 12.77
CA THR A 79 14.27 8.99 12.04
C THR A 79 13.56 9.07 10.69
N ALA A 80 13.52 10.24 10.06
CA ALA A 80 12.88 10.41 8.76
C ALA A 80 13.52 9.50 7.69
N ARG A 81 14.83 9.29 7.77
CA ARG A 81 15.54 8.35 6.89
C ARG A 81 15.05 6.92 7.06
N GLU A 82 14.97 6.45 8.30
CA GLU A 82 14.49 5.10 8.62
C GLU A 82 13.02 4.91 8.23
N GLN A 83 12.18 5.94 8.40
CA GLN A 83 10.79 5.93 7.94
C GLN A 83 10.71 5.75 6.43
N LEU A 84 11.50 6.48 5.63
CA LEU A 84 11.53 6.30 4.18
C LEU A 84 12.00 4.90 3.79
N THR A 85 13.00 4.35 4.48
CA THR A 85 13.43 2.97 4.25
C THR A 85 12.29 1.99 4.51
N LEU A 86 11.59 2.14 5.64
CA LEU A 86 10.43 1.31 5.98
C LEU A 86 9.30 1.41 4.95
N LEU A 87 9.00 2.62 4.47
CA LEU A 87 7.89 2.88 3.56
C LEU A 87 8.17 2.46 2.11
N LEU A 88 9.45 2.39 1.69
CA LEU A 88 9.83 2.27 0.28
C LEU A 88 10.65 1.02 -0.03
N VAL A 89 11.44 0.50 0.94
CA VAL A 89 12.48 -0.50 0.64
C VAL A 89 12.12 -1.86 1.20
N ASP A 90 11.66 -1.93 2.44
CA ASP A 90 11.73 -3.19 3.17
C ASP A 90 10.52 -3.46 4.07
N PRO A 91 9.61 -4.30 3.62
CA PRO A 91 8.69 -4.98 4.53
C PRO A 91 9.48 -6.06 5.29
N GLN A 92 10.04 -5.71 6.46
CA GLN A 92 10.79 -6.65 7.32
C GLN A 92 9.89 -7.60 8.14
N ASP A 93 8.59 -7.53 7.95
CA ASP A 93 7.65 -8.37 8.67
C ASP A 93 6.78 -9.18 7.69
N ASP A 94 6.39 -10.37 8.13
CA ASP A 94 5.59 -11.30 7.35
C ASP A 94 4.25 -10.70 6.88
N GLU A 95 3.68 -9.76 7.66
CA GLU A 95 2.40 -9.13 7.32
C GLU A 95 2.53 -8.18 6.14
N SER A 96 3.58 -7.36 6.12
CA SER A 96 3.89 -6.46 5.00
C SER A 96 4.30 -7.26 3.76
N LEU A 97 5.08 -8.33 3.91
CA LEU A 97 5.46 -9.23 2.81
C LEU A 97 4.22 -9.87 2.16
N MET A 98 3.20 -10.24 2.94
CA MET A 98 1.95 -10.79 2.40
C MET A 98 1.11 -9.74 1.66
N ALA A 99 1.32 -8.45 1.91
CA ALA A 99 0.57 -7.39 1.26
C ALA A 99 1.08 -7.05 -0.14
N ILE A 100 2.35 -7.32 -0.45
CA ILE A 100 2.93 -7.02 -1.76
C ILE A 100 2.22 -7.79 -2.89
N PRO A 101 2.02 -9.12 -2.81
CA PRO A 101 1.23 -9.83 -3.81
C PRO A 101 -0.19 -9.29 -3.95
N LEU A 102 -0.83 -8.94 -2.82
CA LEU A 102 -2.17 -8.38 -2.80
C LEU A 102 -2.24 -7.02 -3.51
N TRP A 103 -1.23 -6.17 -3.33
CA TRP A 103 -1.08 -4.90 -4.03
C TRP A 103 -0.99 -5.09 -5.55
N HIS A 104 -0.15 -6.02 -6.02
CA HIS A 104 -0.02 -6.32 -7.44
C HIS A 104 -1.31 -6.91 -8.04
N GLU A 105 -1.97 -7.81 -7.31
CA GLU A 105 -3.24 -8.39 -7.73
C GLU A 105 -4.32 -7.31 -7.85
N ALA A 106 -4.41 -6.39 -6.87
CA ALA A 106 -5.34 -5.27 -6.90
C ALA A 106 -5.06 -4.34 -8.08
N MET A 107 -3.80 -4.00 -8.34
CA MET A 107 -3.40 -3.17 -9.47
C MET A 107 -3.88 -3.76 -10.81
N LEU A 108 -3.69 -5.05 -11.03
CA LEU A 108 -4.16 -5.72 -12.26
C LEU A 108 -5.69 -5.70 -12.39
N LEU A 109 -6.42 -5.78 -11.28
CA LEU A 109 -7.88 -5.75 -11.29
C LEU A 109 -8.46 -4.35 -11.59
N THR A 110 -7.68 -3.27 -11.50
CA THR A 110 -8.14 -1.90 -11.78
C THR A 110 -8.65 -1.71 -13.21
N GLU A 111 -8.16 -2.51 -14.15
CA GLU A 111 -8.57 -2.45 -15.56
C GLU A 111 -10.00 -2.92 -15.77
N GLN A 112 -10.50 -3.82 -14.92
CA GLN A 112 -11.77 -4.52 -15.13
C GLN A 112 -12.80 -4.26 -14.02
N ASP A 113 -12.36 -3.78 -12.85
CA ASP A 113 -13.20 -3.57 -11.67
C ASP A 113 -13.12 -2.11 -11.18
N PRO A 114 -14.15 -1.28 -11.47
CA PRO A 114 -14.18 0.12 -11.04
C PRO A 114 -14.11 0.30 -9.51
N LEU A 115 -14.65 -0.65 -8.74
CA LEU A 115 -14.61 -0.59 -7.28
C LEU A 115 -13.19 -0.87 -6.77
N MET A 116 -12.50 -1.83 -7.38
CA MET A 116 -11.10 -2.09 -7.08
C MET A 116 -10.22 -0.91 -7.52
N LYS A 117 -10.49 -0.31 -8.68
CA LYS A 117 -9.79 0.90 -9.14
C LYS A 117 -9.89 2.04 -8.11
N ALA A 118 -11.09 2.29 -7.59
CA ALA A 118 -11.28 3.32 -6.57
C ALA A 118 -10.53 2.98 -5.26
N ALA A 119 -10.62 1.72 -4.79
CA ALA A 119 -9.94 1.26 -3.59
C ALA A 119 -8.41 1.32 -3.73
N PHE A 120 -7.87 0.91 -4.87
CA PHE A 120 -6.45 0.97 -5.16
C PHE A 120 -5.93 2.40 -5.22
N ALA A 121 -6.67 3.31 -5.89
CA ALA A 121 -6.31 4.72 -5.97
C ALA A 121 -6.20 5.38 -4.58
N LEU A 122 -7.09 5.04 -3.65
CA LEU A 122 -7.00 5.50 -2.25
C LEU A 122 -5.73 4.99 -1.57
N SER A 123 -5.38 3.72 -1.75
CA SER A 123 -4.15 3.16 -1.15
C SER A 123 -2.88 3.81 -1.70
N VAL A 124 -2.86 4.13 -3.00
CA VAL A 124 -1.74 4.86 -3.62
C VAL A 124 -1.65 6.30 -3.07
N ALA A 125 -2.80 6.97 -2.90
CA ALA A 125 -2.84 8.31 -2.32
C ALA A 125 -2.37 8.30 -0.86
N ASP A 126 -2.79 7.34 -0.06
CA ASP A 126 -2.33 7.14 1.32
C ASP A 126 -0.82 6.93 1.39
N TRP A 127 -0.26 6.10 0.51
CA TRP A 127 1.19 5.86 0.47
C TRP A 127 1.95 7.12 0.07
N HIS A 128 1.44 7.85 -0.93
CA HIS A 128 2.02 9.13 -1.36
C HIS A 128 2.02 10.16 -0.22
N GLU A 129 0.92 10.28 0.53
CA GLU A 129 0.80 11.16 1.69
C GLU A 129 1.85 10.79 2.75
N LEU A 130 1.97 9.51 3.13
CA LEU A 130 2.93 9.05 4.12
C LEU A 130 4.38 9.37 3.74
N VAL A 131 4.76 9.15 2.48
CA VAL A 131 6.12 9.46 2.00
C VAL A 131 6.34 10.97 1.97
N SER A 132 5.37 11.75 1.49
CA SER A 132 5.46 13.23 1.46
C SER A 132 5.60 13.81 2.87
N ASP A 133 4.78 13.36 3.81
CA ASP A 133 4.82 13.81 5.21
C ASP A 133 6.15 13.46 5.88
N THR A 134 6.70 12.28 5.57
CA THR A 134 8.03 11.87 6.06
C THR A 134 9.13 12.80 5.54
N ILE A 135 9.05 13.23 4.28
CA ILE A 135 10.01 14.19 3.71
C ILE A 135 9.88 15.55 4.40
N VAL A 136 8.65 16.03 4.62
CA VAL A 136 8.40 17.27 5.38
C VAL A 136 8.98 17.18 6.78
N PHE A 137 8.70 16.08 7.49
CA PHE A 137 9.20 15.82 8.82
C PHE A 137 10.75 15.82 8.87
N GLY A 138 11.40 15.14 7.94
CA GLY A 138 12.86 15.10 7.86
C GLY A 138 13.48 16.48 7.59
N ARG A 139 12.84 17.32 6.77
CA ARG A 139 13.26 18.71 6.57
C ARG A 139 13.11 19.55 7.84
N GLN A 140 12.01 19.41 8.56
CA GLN A 140 11.78 20.11 9.83
C GLN A 140 12.79 19.72 10.91
N LYS A 141 13.26 18.47 10.88
CA LYS A 141 14.30 17.95 11.80
C LYS A 141 15.72 18.25 11.34
N GLY A 142 15.92 18.81 10.15
CA GLY A 142 17.24 19.07 9.58
C GLY A 142 17.96 17.81 9.08
N GLU A 143 17.25 16.69 8.94
CA GLU A 143 17.79 15.45 8.37
C GLU A 143 17.88 15.52 6.83
N PHE A 144 16.98 16.26 6.20
CA PHE A 144 16.91 16.44 4.74
C PHE A 144 17.12 17.90 4.36
N VAL A 145 17.77 18.12 3.24
CA VAL A 145 17.97 19.48 2.71
C VAL A 145 16.68 20.05 2.10
N ALA A 146 16.57 21.37 2.08
CA ALA A 146 15.52 22.04 1.33
C ALA A 146 15.69 21.77 -0.18
N GLY A 147 14.59 21.67 -0.89
CA GLY A 147 14.60 21.34 -2.32
C GLY A 147 13.22 21.38 -2.93
N GLU A 148 13.00 20.59 -3.96
CA GLU A 148 11.73 20.47 -4.67
C GLU A 148 10.57 20.05 -3.74
N ALA A 149 9.33 20.29 -4.18
CA ALA A 149 8.13 19.94 -3.43
C ALA A 149 8.12 18.44 -3.02
N PRO A 150 7.82 18.12 -1.75
CA PRO A 150 7.83 16.75 -1.24
C PRO A 150 6.96 15.81 -2.07
N GLU A 151 5.84 16.30 -2.57
CA GLU A 151 4.86 15.57 -3.36
C GLU A 151 5.48 15.03 -4.67
N HIS A 152 6.32 15.83 -5.35
CA HIS A 152 6.97 15.41 -6.58
C HIS A 152 8.08 14.38 -6.31
N ILE A 153 8.84 14.57 -5.23
CA ILE A 153 9.86 13.61 -4.81
C ILE A 153 9.20 12.29 -4.42
N SER A 154 8.09 12.35 -3.67
CA SER A 154 7.31 11.18 -3.27
C SER A 154 6.89 10.33 -4.47
N TRP A 155 6.32 10.95 -5.52
CA TRP A 155 5.94 10.23 -6.74
C TRP A 155 7.11 9.52 -7.41
N ARG A 156 8.28 10.15 -7.49
CA ARG A 156 9.48 9.54 -8.08
C ARG A 156 9.96 8.34 -7.27
N LEU A 157 10.02 8.48 -5.95
CA LEU A 157 10.48 7.42 -5.06
C LEU A 157 9.51 6.22 -5.04
N ILE A 158 8.20 6.47 -4.99
CA ILE A 158 7.17 5.44 -5.06
C ILE A 158 7.21 4.72 -6.40
N GLY A 159 7.30 5.47 -7.51
CA GLY A 159 7.41 4.89 -8.84
C GLY A 159 8.64 3.99 -8.99
N LEU A 160 9.79 4.44 -8.48
CA LEU A 160 11.02 3.64 -8.47
C LEU A 160 10.86 2.38 -7.59
N SER A 161 10.36 2.53 -6.37
CA SER A 161 10.13 1.42 -5.44
C SER A 161 9.22 0.34 -6.05
N SER A 162 8.04 0.74 -6.54
CA SER A 162 7.09 -0.20 -7.15
C SER A 162 7.66 -0.90 -8.38
N SER A 163 8.39 -0.17 -9.24
CA SER A 163 8.98 -0.74 -10.44
C SER A 163 10.12 -1.70 -10.12
N MET A 164 10.99 -1.34 -9.17
CA MET A 164 12.11 -2.20 -8.75
C MET A 164 11.62 -3.48 -8.09
N ASP A 165 10.60 -3.42 -7.23
CA ASP A 165 9.99 -4.61 -6.64
C ASP A 165 9.41 -5.53 -7.71
N ALA A 166 8.62 -4.99 -8.65
CA ALA A 166 8.04 -5.79 -9.73
C ALA A 166 9.11 -6.45 -10.62
N MET A 167 10.19 -5.73 -10.95
CA MET A 167 11.28 -6.24 -11.80
C MET A 167 12.17 -7.25 -11.05
N SER A 168 12.39 -7.11 -9.74
CA SER A 168 13.20 -8.03 -8.96
C SER A 168 12.64 -9.45 -8.90
N ARG A 169 11.34 -9.61 -9.19
CA ARG A 169 10.66 -10.92 -9.30
C ARG A 169 10.93 -11.63 -10.62
N LEU A 170 11.55 -10.95 -11.59
CA LEU A 170 11.94 -11.52 -12.88
C LEU A 170 13.39 -12.00 -12.81
N GLU A 171 13.59 -13.22 -12.36
CA GLU A 171 14.93 -13.83 -12.14
C GLU A 171 15.87 -13.69 -13.33
N SER A 172 15.32 -13.71 -14.56
CA SER A 172 16.09 -13.57 -15.81
C SER A 172 16.80 -12.24 -15.99
N LEU A 173 16.39 -11.19 -15.27
CA LEU A 173 16.99 -9.85 -15.40
C LEU A 173 18.23 -9.68 -14.53
N GLY A 174 18.53 -10.60 -13.60
CA GLY A 174 19.62 -10.47 -12.64
C GLY A 174 19.45 -9.29 -11.65
N LEU A 175 18.28 -8.67 -11.62
CA LEU A 175 17.95 -7.62 -10.65
C LEU A 175 17.54 -8.29 -9.34
N THR A 176 18.44 -8.30 -8.37
CA THR A 176 18.16 -8.83 -7.04
C THR A 176 17.48 -7.80 -6.15
N ALA A 177 16.85 -8.25 -5.05
CA ALA A 177 16.31 -7.36 -4.02
C ALA A 177 17.38 -6.39 -3.49
N ALA A 178 18.60 -6.86 -3.26
CA ALA A 178 19.72 -6.00 -2.82
C ALA A 178 20.08 -4.93 -3.87
N CYS A 179 19.96 -5.24 -5.18
CA CYS A 179 20.18 -4.24 -6.23
C CYS A 179 19.03 -3.21 -6.26
N ALA A 180 17.80 -3.65 -6.06
CA ALA A 180 16.64 -2.75 -5.96
C ALA A 180 16.78 -1.79 -4.77
N GLU A 181 17.13 -2.32 -3.59
CA GLU A 181 17.40 -1.55 -2.38
C GLU A 181 18.51 -0.53 -2.59
N TYR A 182 19.66 -0.93 -3.16
CA TYR A 182 20.76 -0.02 -3.45
C TYR A 182 20.34 1.14 -4.37
N ASN A 183 19.59 0.86 -5.44
CA ASN A 183 19.14 1.92 -6.36
C ASN A 183 18.16 2.89 -5.70
N LEU A 184 17.27 2.39 -4.87
CA LEU A 184 16.32 3.22 -4.14
C LEU A 184 17.03 4.07 -3.07
N ASP A 185 18.01 3.49 -2.34
CA ASP A 185 18.85 4.24 -1.41
C ASP A 185 19.61 5.37 -2.12
N ARG A 186 20.19 5.12 -3.28
CA ARG A 186 20.84 6.13 -4.11
C ARG A 186 19.88 7.24 -4.57
N ALA A 187 18.63 6.88 -4.92
CA ALA A 187 17.62 7.86 -5.29
C ALA A 187 17.26 8.77 -4.10
N ILE A 188 17.04 8.20 -2.93
CA ILE A 188 16.78 8.95 -1.69
C ILE A 188 17.94 9.89 -1.37
N GLN A 189 19.20 9.42 -1.48
CA GLN A 189 20.38 10.25 -1.28
C GLN A 189 20.43 11.43 -2.25
N ASN A 190 20.18 11.21 -3.51
CA ASN A 190 20.21 12.26 -4.52
C ASN A 190 19.09 13.30 -4.35
N GLU A 191 17.89 12.87 -3.99
CA GLU A 191 16.72 13.75 -3.83
C GLU A 191 16.76 14.57 -2.53
N LEU A 192 17.25 13.99 -1.44
CA LEU A 192 17.06 14.55 -0.10
C LEU A 192 18.33 15.03 0.59
N TYR A 193 19.52 14.72 0.05
CA TYR A 193 20.79 15.11 0.67
C TYR A 193 21.70 15.94 -0.23
N THR A 194 21.47 16.02 -1.54
CA THR A 194 22.36 16.72 -2.46
C THR A 194 21.86 18.08 -2.97
N GLY A 195 20.64 18.47 -2.67
CA GLY A 195 20.10 19.82 -2.87
C GLY A 195 20.23 20.39 -4.29
N LYS A 196 20.07 19.60 -5.35
CA LYS A 196 20.01 20.14 -6.72
C LYS A 196 18.60 20.63 -7.02
N THR A 197 18.36 21.92 -6.81
CA THR A 197 17.19 22.61 -7.34
C THR A 197 17.28 22.63 -8.87
N ILE A 198 16.56 21.76 -9.55
CA ILE A 198 16.33 21.90 -10.99
C ILE A 198 15.13 22.86 -11.14
N CYS A 199 15.36 24.16 -10.98
CA CYS A 199 14.44 25.15 -11.50
C CYS A 199 14.52 25.10 -13.03
N LYS A 200 13.61 24.38 -13.69
CA LYS A 200 13.20 24.74 -15.04
C LYS A 200 11.97 25.63 -14.91
N GLU A 201 12.19 26.92 -15.05
CA GLU A 201 11.17 27.84 -15.48
C GLU A 201 10.58 27.27 -16.78
N THR A 202 9.36 26.77 -16.73
CA THR A 202 8.54 26.61 -17.93
C THR A 202 8.06 28.02 -18.29
N SER A 203 8.89 28.72 -19.07
CA SER A 203 8.46 29.88 -19.81
C SER A 203 7.40 29.44 -20.81
N ASP A 204 6.30 30.14 -20.77
CA ASP A 204 5.15 30.12 -21.66
C ASP A 204 5.45 29.75 -23.14
N VAL A 205 4.65 28.79 -23.65
CA VAL A 205 4.14 28.83 -25.04
C VAL A 205 2.69 28.34 -25.01
#